data_a781e8ea553bd7f0c8af804d1c816fec
#
_entry.id   a781e8ea553bd7f0c8af804d1c816fec
#
_cell.length_a   1.000
_cell.length_b   1.000
_cell.length_c   1.000
_cell.angle_alpha   90.00
_cell.angle_beta   90.00
_cell.angle_gamma   90.00
#
_symmetry.space_group_name_H-M   'P 1'
#
loop_
_entity.id
_entity.type
_entity.pdbx_description
1 polymer ?
#
loop_
_entity_poly.entity_id
_entity_poly.type
_entity_poly.pdbx_seq_one_letter_code
_entity_poly.pdbx_strand_id
1 'polypeptide(L)'
;MSLSSLLRHNVHLAAFIISLSLFGYTDQAHSAPSTLTTLLGKVAERNAIGDEVALSKWDTGKPVLDASRETAVLQSVRDQAPQYRLDPDLAARFFSAQIESNKLVQYQLLNRWQLRGKAPNRTRPNLIALRDRLDHLQNELLDALAQSMTLREQNNCPSEIALATEAYARQLNLDNLHHLALIRSLGDFCH
;
A
#
# COMPACT_ATOMS: atom_id res chain seq x y z
N MET A 1 -8.94 -29.41 -93.31
CA MET A 1 -7.74 -30.17 -92.88
C MET A 1 -7.03 -29.37 -91.82
N SER A 2 -7.19 -29.91 -90.69
CA SER A 2 -6.20 -30.39 -89.75
C SER A 2 -5.57 -29.39 -88.78
N LEU A 3 -5.77 -29.74 -87.69
CA LEU A 3 -5.13 -30.02 -86.35
C LEU A 3 -4.84 -28.81 -85.51
N SER A 4 -5.59 -28.62 -84.44
CA SER A 4 -5.34 -29.09 -83.07
C SER A 4 -3.93 -28.83 -82.54
N SER A 5 -3.80 -27.93 -81.58
CA SER A 5 -2.81 -28.11 -80.50
C SER A 5 -3.28 -27.38 -79.23
N LEU A 6 -3.64 -28.20 -78.27
CA LEU A 6 -3.98 -27.84 -76.90
C LEU A 6 -2.72 -27.49 -76.12
N LEU A 7 -2.61 -26.27 -75.65
CA LEU A 7 -1.62 -25.98 -74.59
C LEU A 7 -2.37 -25.83 -73.26
N ARG A 8 -2.25 -26.82 -72.41
CA ARG A 8 -2.68 -26.79 -71.01
C ARG A 8 -1.68 -25.94 -70.23
N HIS A 9 -2.16 -24.80 -69.70
CA HIS A 9 -1.41 -24.05 -68.71
C HIS A 9 -1.82 -24.55 -67.33
N ASN A 10 -0.88 -25.24 -66.65
CA ASN A 10 -1.01 -25.56 -65.25
C ASN A 10 -0.75 -24.30 -64.42
N VAL A 11 -1.78 -23.75 -63.80
CA VAL A 11 -1.67 -22.68 -62.82
C VAL A 11 -1.48 -23.36 -61.47
N HIS A 12 -0.23 -23.36 -60.98
CA HIS A 12 0.06 -23.75 -59.62
C HIS A 12 -0.38 -22.61 -58.70
N LEU A 13 -1.51 -22.82 -58.02
CA LEU A 13 -2.00 -21.95 -56.94
C LEU A 13 -1.16 -22.24 -55.70
N ALA A 14 -0.15 -21.41 -55.42
CA ALA A 14 0.59 -21.45 -54.17
C ALA A 14 -0.26 -20.82 -53.06
N ALA A 15 -0.85 -21.65 -52.22
CA ALA A 15 -1.53 -21.21 -51.01
C ALA A 15 -0.50 -20.76 -49.98
N PHE A 16 -0.38 -19.43 -49.79
CA PHE A 16 0.42 -18.86 -48.71
C PHE A 16 -0.40 -18.96 -47.41
N ILE A 17 -0.06 -19.94 -46.58
CA ILE A 17 -0.60 -20.06 -45.21
C ILE A 17 0.14 -19.04 -44.36
N ILE A 18 -0.48 -17.88 -44.09
CA ILE A 18 -0.02 -16.92 -43.11
C ILE A 18 -0.36 -17.51 -41.73
N SER A 19 0.61 -18.12 -41.06
CA SER A 19 0.50 -18.53 -39.69
C SER A 19 0.54 -17.26 -38.78
N LEU A 20 -0.63 -16.81 -38.38
CA LEU A 20 -0.78 -15.72 -37.41
C LEU A 20 -0.43 -16.28 -36.03
N SER A 21 0.84 -16.15 -35.63
CA SER A 21 1.30 -16.47 -34.26
C SER A 21 0.69 -15.42 -33.31
N LEU A 22 -0.40 -15.77 -32.65
CA LEU A 22 -0.93 -15.07 -31.49
C LEU A 22 0.10 -15.24 -30.35
N PHE A 23 1.03 -14.29 -30.23
CA PHE A 23 1.80 -14.13 -29.01
C PHE A 23 0.81 -13.68 -27.92
N GLY A 24 0.29 -14.65 -27.18
CA GLY A 24 -0.43 -14.39 -25.95
C GLY A 24 0.55 -13.75 -24.96
N TYR A 25 0.43 -12.46 -24.76
CA TYR A 25 1.03 -11.80 -23.59
C TYR A 25 0.31 -12.36 -22.36
N THR A 26 0.93 -13.36 -21.73
CA THR A 26 0.52 -13.74 -20.38
C THR A 26 0.97 -12.62 -19.47
N ASP A 27 0.01 -11.79 -19.06
CA ASP A 27 0.18 -10.84 -17.96
C ASP A 27 0.47 -11.69 -16.72
N GLN A 28 1.77 -11.92 -16.44
CA GLN A 28 2.18 -12.54 -15.19
C GLN A 28 1.82 -11.55 -14.09
N ALA A 29 0.69 -11.78 -13.43
CA ALA A 29 0.32 -11.09 -12.22
C ALA A 29 1.49 -11.25 -11.23
N HIS A 30 2.28 -10.19 -11.07
CA HIS A 30 3.39 -10.14 -10.12
C HIS A 30 2.78 -10.16 -8.71
N SER A 31 2.77 -11.33 -8.09
CA SER A 31 2.28 -11.50 -6.73
C SER A 31 3.36 -10.97 -5.79
N ALA A 32 3.05 -9.91 -5.04
CA ALA A 32 3.95 -9.38 -4.05
C ALA A 32 4.38 -10.47 -3.05
N PRO A 33 5.63 -10.44 -2.55
CA PRO A 33 6.07 -11.35 -1.51
C PRO A 33 5.11 -11.35 -0.31
N SER A 34 4.84 -12.49 0.29
CA SER A 34 3.90 -12.62 1.42
C SER A 34 4.25 -11.69 2.59
N THR A 35 5.54 -11.47 2.85
CA THR A 35 6.05 -10.54 3.87
C THR A 35 5.66 -9.08 3.58
N LEU A 36 5.77 -8.64 2.32
CA LEU A 36 5.35 -7.29 1.92
C LEU A 36 3.83 -7.14 2.03
N THR A 37 3.05 -8.16 1.64
CA THR A 37 1.59 -8.13 1.80
C THR A 37 1.19 -8.01 3.27
N THR A 38 1.91 -8.69 4.18
CA THR A 38 1.70 -8.57 5.62
C THR A 38 2.00 -7.15 6.11
N LEU A 39 3.13 -6.57 5.69
CA LEU A 39 3.49 -5.18 6.04
C LEU A 39 2.43 -4.20 5.56
N LEU A 40 2.00 -4.30 4.29
CA LEU A 40 0.93 -3.47 3.72
C LEU A 40 -0.37 -3.57 4.53
N GLY A 41 -0.73 -4.79 4.96
CA GLY A 41 -1.91 -5.04 5.79
C GLY A 41 -1.85 -4.29 7.12
N LYS A 42 -0.72 -4.37 7.81
CA LYS A 42 -0.54 -3.70 9.11
C LYS A 42 -0.49 -2.17 8.97
N VAL A 43 0.13 -1.67 7.91
CA VAL A 43 0.13 -0.23 7.58
C VAL A 43 -1.28 0.27 7.28
N ALA A 44 -2.05 -0.46 6.48
CA ALA A 44 -3.44 -0.10 6.15
C ALA A 44 -4.34 -0.12 7.40
N GLU A 45 -4.18 -1.12 8.27
CA GLU A 45 -4.89 -1.21 9.55
C GLU A 45 -4.59 0.01 10.45
N ARG A 46 -3.30 0.40 10.55
CA ARG A 46 -2.91 1.59 11.31
C ARG A 46 -3.53 2.86 10.73
N ASN A 47 -3.58 3.01 9.41
CA ASN A 47 -4.21 4.16 8.77
C ASN A 47 -5.73 4.18 9.00
N ALA A 48 -6.40 3.03 8.98
CA ALA A 48 -7.83 2.93 9.27
C ALA A 48 -8.19 3.32 10.71
N ILE A 49 -7.30 3.08 11.70
CA ILE A 49 -7.47 3.60 13.06
C ILE A 49 -7.50 5.14 13.07
N GLY A 50 -6.89 5.81 12.10
CA GLY A 50 -6.95 7.26 11.92
C GLY A 50 -8.38 7.79 11.80
N ASP A 51 -9.31 7.03 11.22
CA ASP A 51 -10.73 7.40 11.13
C ASP A 51 -11.38 7.51 12.53
N GLU A 52 -11.10 6.52 13.36
CA GLU A 52 -11.63 6.46 14.71
C GLU A 52 -11.02 7.55 15.60
N VAL A 53 -9.72 7.82 15.43
CA VAL A 53 -9.04 8.92 16.14
C VAL A 53 -9.60 10.27 15.69
N ALA A 54 -9.85 10.47 14.39
CA ALA A 54 -10.46 11.70 13.88
C ALA A 54 -11.85 11.93 14.47
N LEU A 55 -12.69 10.88 14.59
CA LEU A 55 -13.99 10.97 15.24
C LEU A 55 -13.89 11.44 16.69
N SER A 56 -12.96 10.88 17.46
CA SER A 56 -12.73 11.29 18.83
C SER A 56 -12.25 12.75 18.93
N LYS A 57 -11.40 13.18 18.00
CA LYS A 57 -10.93 14.57 17.98
C LYS A 57 -12.00 15.55 17.54
N TRP A 58 -12.88 15.16 16.63
CA TRP A 58 -14.06 15.94 16.26
C TRP A 58 -14.93 16.25 17.48
N ASP A 59 -15.23 15.23 18.29
CA ASP A 59 -16.10 15.40 19.46
C ASP A 59 -15.43 16.17 20.61
N THR A 60 -14.10 16.04 20.75
CA THR A 60 -13.36 16.63 21.87
C THR A 60 -12.69 17.97 21.55
N GLY A 61 -12.65 18.37 20.28
CA GLY A 61 -11.92 19.56 19.83
C GLY A 61 -10.39 19.46 19.96
N LYS A 62 -9.85 18.30 20.29
CA LYS A 62 -8.40 18.13 20.47
C LYS A 62 -7.66 18.24 19.13
N PRO A 63 -6.45 18.85 19.10
CA PRO A 63 -5.67 18.98 17.86
C PRO A 63 -5.19 17.62 17.34
N VAL A 64 -4.96 17.53 16.03
CA VAL A 64 -4.35 16.35 15.41
C VAL A 64 -2.89 16.20 15.85
N LEU A 65 -2.13 17.31 15.85
CA LEU A 65 -0.77 17.32 16.33
C LEU A 65 -0.73 17.07 17.85
N ASP A 66 0.01 16.05 18.25
CA ASP A 66 0.32 15.67 19.62
C ASP A 66 1.81 15.35 19.72
N ALA A 67 2.65 16.38 19.71
CA ALA A 67 4.10 16.26 19.67
C ALA A 67 4.65 15.40 20.82
N SER A 68 4.06 15.50 22.02
CA SER A 68 4.46 14.70 23.17
C SER A 68 4.20 13.21 22.93
N ARG A 69 3.03 12.86 22.41
CA ARG A 69 2.69 11.45 22.08
C ARG A 69 3.55 10.94 20.92
N GLU A 70 3.77 11.74 19.89
CA GLU A 70 4.61 11.38 18.74
C GLU A 70 6.04 11.06 19.19
N THR A 71 6.62 11.92 20.03
CA THR A 71 7.96 11.69 20.63
C THR A 71 7.98 10.40 21.45
N ALA A 72 6.99 10.17 22.30
CA ALA A 72 6.92 8.96 23.12
C ALA A 72 6.82 7.68 22.28
N VAL A 73 6.04 7.69 21.19
CA VAL A 73 5.93 6.55 20.25
C VAL A 73 7.28 6.28 19.57
N LEU A 74 7.93 7.32 19.05
CA LEU A 74 9.22 7.15 18.36
C LEU A 74 10.33 6.68 19.32
N GLN A 75 10.31 7.11 20.58
CA GLN A 75 11.23 6.60 21.58
C GLN A 75 10.95 5.13 21.88
N SER A 76 9.71 4.75 22.13
CA SER A 76 9.30 3.35 22.36
C SER A 76 9.70 2.44 21.20
N VAL A 77 9.56 2.91 19.95
CA VAL A 77 10.01 2.18 18.75
C VAL A 77 11.51 1.97 18.74
N ARG A 78 12.32 3.01 19.04
CA ARG A 78 13.78 2.87 19.15
C ARG A 78 14.19 1.84 20.18
N ASP A 79 13.54 1.87 21.34
CA ASP A 79 13.86 0.97 22.46
C ASP A 79 13.52 -0.49 22.13
N GLN A 80 12.49 -0.72 21.33
CA GLN A 80 12.03 -2.06 20.94
C GLN A 80 12.70 -2.63 19.69
N ALA A 81 13.15 -1.79 18.76
CA ALA A 81 13.70 -2.20 17.48
C ALA A 81 14.80 -3.28 17.56
N PRO A 82 15.75 -3.26 18.53
CA PRO A 82 16.78 -4.30 18.65
C PRO A 82 16.21 -5.71 18.89
N GLN A 83 15.04 -5.84 19.52
CA GLN A 83 14.39 -7.14 19.76
C GLN A 83 13.97 -7.80 18.45
N TYR A 84 13.72 -6.99 17.41
CA TYR A 84 13.37 -7.40 16.03
C TYR A 84 14.59 -7.38 15.11
N ARG A 85 15.81 -7.16 15.62
CA ARG A 85 17.05 -7.02 14.83
C ARG A 85 17.00 -5.86 13.84
N LEU A 86 16.27 -4.80 14.17
CA LEU A 86 16.18 -3.58 13.40
C LEU A 86 17.12 -2.51 13.97
N ASP A 87 17.65 -1.70 13.07
CA ASP A 87 18.32 -0.45 13.47
C ASP A 87 17.28 0.51 14.09
N PRO A 88 17.55 1.07 15.28
CA PRO A 88 16.60 1.94 15.99
C PRO A 88 16.16 3.18 15.20
N ASP A 89 17.10 3.79 14.46
CA ASP A 89 16.79 5.00 13.71
C ASP A 89 16.03 4.68 12.41
N LEU A 90 16.32 3.55 11.77
CA LEU A 90 15.51 3.04 10.66
C LEU A 90 14.07 2.80 11.10
N ALA A 91 13.86 2.08 12.21
CA ALA A 91 12.54 1.83 12.75
C ALA A 91 11.81 3.13 13.10
N ALA A 92 12.52 4.09 13.71
CA ALA A 92 11.94 5.38 14.03
C ALA A 92 11.55 6.20 12.78
N ARG A 93 12.36 6.19 11.71
CA ARG A 93 12.00 6.82 10.42
C ARG A 93 10.75 6.18 9.82
N PHE A 94 10.69 4.85 9.78
CA PHE A 94 9.49 4.13 9.32
C PHE A 94 8.25 4.52 10.12
N PHE A 95 8.34 4.54 11.45
CA PHE A 95 7.19 4.94 12.30
C PHE A 95 6.86 6.42 12.22
N SER A 96 7.81 7.29 11.95
CA SER A 96 7.53 8.71 11.63
C SER A 96 6.64 8.81 10.38
N ALA A 97 6.95 8.05 9.32
CA ALA A 97 6.11 7.99 8.13
C ALA A 97 4.68 7.47 8.44
N GLN A 98 4.55 6.47 9.35
CA GLN A 98 3.26 5.96 9.81
C GLN A 98 2.45 7.01 10.60
N ILE A 99 3.11 7.83 11.41
CA ILE A 99 2.48 8.93 12.15
C ILE A 99 1.97 9.99 11.17
N GLU A 100 2.80 10.39 10.21
CA GLU A 100 2.42 11.41 9.21
C GLU A 100 1.26 10.95 8.32
N SER A 101 1.25 9.69 7.89
CA SER A 101 0.14 9.15 7.10
C SER A 101 -1.16 9.09 7.89
N ASN A 102 -1.10 8.71 9.16
CA ASN A 102 -2.27 8.69 10.03
C ASN A 102 -2.80 10.12 10.31
N LYS A 103 -1.90 11.11 10.48
CA LYS A 103 -2.28 12.53 10.57
C LYS A 103 -2.94 13.04 9.28
N LEU A 104 -2.45 12.61 8.10
CA LEU A 104 -3.07 12.93 6.81
C LEU A 104 -4.54 12.48 6.78
N VAL A 105 -4.82 11.25 7.21
CA VAL A 105 -6.20 10.73 7.30
C VAL A 105 -7.04 11.60 8.23
N GLN A 106 -6.55 11.90 9.43
CA GLN A 106 -7.27 12.70 10.42
C GLN A 106 -7.57 14.11 9.90
N TYR A 107 -6.57 14.82 9.38
CA TYR A 107 -6.77 16.18 8.86
C TYR A 107 -7.79 16.22 7.74
N GLN A 108 -7.71 15.28 6.80
CA GLN A 108 -8.64 15.23 5.67
C GLN A 108 -10.07 14.92 6.10
N LEU A 109 -10.27 14.02 7.05
CA LEU A 109 -11.59 13.71 7.58
C LEU A 109 -12.18 14.87 8.35
N LEU A 110 -11.42 15.49 9.25
CA LEU A 110 -11.86 16.66 10.02
C LEU A 110 -12.23 17.83 9.10
N ASN A 111 -11.40 18.12 8.09
CA ASN A 111 -11.72 19.14 7.09
C ASN A 111 -13.03 18.84 6.34
N ARG A 112 -13.19 17.57 5.89
CA ARG A 112 -14.40 17.12 5.20
C ARG A 112 -15.66 17.27 6.08
N TRP A 113 -15.55 16.94 7.38
CA TRP A 113 -16.66 17.06 8.31
C TRP A 113 -16.96 18.52 8.67
N GLN A 114 -15.93 19.36 8.78
CA GLN A 114 -16.11 20.80 8.97
C GLN A 114 -16.90 21.43 7.82
N LEU A 115 -16.56 21.11 6.58
CA LEU A 115 -17.29 21.58 5.39
C LEU A 115 -18.75 21.11 5.36
N ARG A 116 -19.04 19.94 5.93
CA ARG A 116 -20.40 19.36 5.99
C ARG A 116 -21.17 19.77 7.25
N GLY A 117 -20.54 20.44 8.19
CA GLY A 117 -21.09 20.79 9.50
C GLY A 117 -21.36 19.60 10.43
N LYS A 118 -20.94 18.38 10.04
CA LYS A 118 -21.20 17.17 10.82
C LYS A 118 -20.21 16.03 10.49
N ALA A 119 -19.85 15.26 11.51
CA ALA A 119 -19.19 13.97 11.38
C ALA A 119 -20.22 12.83 11.14
N PRO A 120 -19.75 11.65 10.67
CA PRO A 120 -20.62 10.49 10.54
C PRO A 120 -21.27 10.08 11.86
N ASN A 121 -22.53 9.64 11.80
CA ASN A 121 -23.20 9.06 12.98
C ASN A 121 -22.77 7.59 13.14
N ARG A 122 -21.68 7.39 13.88
CA ARG A 122 -21.10 6.07 14.22
C ARG A 122 -20.92 5.98 15.73
N THR A 123 -20.83 4.74 16.25
CA THR A 123 -20.37 4.51 17.61
C THR A 123 -19.04 5.19 17.86
N ARG A 124 -18.95 5.94 18.95
CA ARG A 124 -17.72 6.67 19.29
C ARG A 124 -16.70 5.72 19.91
N PRO A 125 -15.48 5.70 19.40
CA PRO A 125 -14.47 4.81 19.91
C PRO A 125 -13.99 5.24 21.30
N ASN A 126 -13.62 4.25 22.11
CA ASN A 126 -12.92 4.50 23.36
C ASN A 126 -11.45 4.78 23.06
N LEU A 127 -10.95 5.97 23.43
CA LEU A 127 -9.56 6.39 23.19
C LEU A 127 -8.52 5.48 23.85
N ILE A 128 -8.83 4.91 25.02
CA ILE A 128 -7.92 3.96 25.69
C ILE A 128 -7.79 2.74 24.83
N ALA A 129 -8.90 2.12 24.42
CA ALA A 129 -8.90 0.94 23.55
C ALA A 129 -8.22 1.20 22.20
N LEU A 130 -8.34 2.43 21.63
CA LEU A 130 -7.60 2.80 20.41
C LEU A 130 -6.08 2.84 20.64
N ARG A 131 -5.64 3.36 21.78
CA ARG A 131 -4.21 3.39 22.14
C ARG A 131 -3.67 1.99 22.34
N ASP A 132 -4.39 1.14 23.04
CA ASP A 132 -4.01 -0.27 23.24
C ASP A 132 -3.88 -1.01 21.88
N ARG A 133 -4.81 -0.78 20.95
CA ARG A 133 -4.72 -1.32 19.58
C ARG A 133 -3.49 -0.79 18.83
N LEU A 134 -3.19 0.50 18.93
CA LEU A 134 -2.02 1.10 18.29
C LEU A 134 -0.72 0.59 18.88
N ASP A 135 -0.67 0.38 20.20
CA ASP A 135 0.53 -0.14 20.88
C ASP A 135 0.74 -1.64 20.54
N HIS A 136 -0.34 -2.43 20.42
CA HIS A 136 -0.25 -3.81 19.92
C HIS A 136 0.22 -3.86 18.46
N LEU A 137 -0.38 -3.03 17.60
CA LEU A 137 -0.04 -2.94 16.18
C LEU A 137 1.40 -2.43 15.96
N GLN A 138 1.98 -1.67 16.90
CA GLN A 138 3.38 -1.28 16.85
C GLN A 138 4.31 -2.50 16.84
N ASN A 139 4.06 -3.49 17.69
CA ASN A 139 4.86 -4.71 17.75
C ASN A 139 4.74 -5.53 16.46
N GLU A 140 3.52 -5.66 15.94
CA GLU A 140 3.27 -6.38 14.69
C GLU A 140 3.91 -5.68 13.48
N LEU A 141 3.93 -4.34 13.48
CA LEU A 141 4.60 -3.55 12.44
C LEU A 141 6.12 -3.67 12.51
N LEU A 142 6.72 -3.71 13.71
CA LEU A 142 8.16 -3.94 13.88
C LEU A 142 8.54 -5.33 13.35
N ASP A 143 7.76 -6.35 13.63
CA ASP A 143 7.97 -7.71 13.12
C ASP A 143 7.84 -7.75 11.58
N ALA A 144 6.76 -7.20 11.02
CA ALA A 144 6.54 -7.16 9.58
C ALA A 144 7.62 -6.33 8.85
N LEU A 145 8.09 -5.23 9.44
CA LEU A 145 9.20 -4.44 8.92
C LEU A 145 10.48 -5.28 8.87
N ALA A 146 10.81 -5.99 9.96
CA ALA A 146 11.99 -6.86 10.02
C ALA A 146 11.96 -7.95 8.94
N GLN A 147 10.81 -8.58 8.73
CA GLN A 147 10.62 -9.59 7.69
C GLN A 147 10.72 -9.03 6.27
N SER A 148 10.57 -7.73 6.09
CA SER A 148 10.62 -7.05 4.80
C SER A 148 11.99 -6.44 4.48
N MET A 149 12.99 -6.54 5.36
CA MET A 149 14.28 -5.88 5.20
C MET A 149 15.06 -6.37 3.97
N THR A 150 14.95 -7.65 3.61
CA THR A 150 15.59 -8.19 2.39
C THR A 150 15.11 -7.48 1.12
N LEU A 151 13.85 -7.06 1.06
CA LEU A 151 13.34 -6.28 -0.07
C LEU A 151 13.98 -4.90 -0.11
N ARG A 152 14.14 -4.26 1.04
CA ARG A 152 14.73 -2.91 1.14
C ARG A 152 16.14 -2.85 0.55
N GLU A 153 16.90 -3.94 0.61
CA GLU A 153 18.28 -4.04 0.10
C GLU A 153 18.35 -4.25 -1.43
N GLN A 154 17.21 -4.47 -2.08
CA GLN A 154 17.17 -4.73 -3.53
C GLN A 154 17.12 -3.42 -4.32
N ASN A 155 17.82 -3.40 -5.46
CA ASN A 155 17.83 -2.23 -6.36
C ASN A 155 16.45 -1.86 -6.92
N ASN A 156 15.54 -2.83 -7.03
CA ASN A 156 14.17 -2.64 -7.50
C ASN A 156 13.16 -2.37 -6.38
N CYS A 157 13.62 -2.21 -5.12
CA CYS A 157 12.75 -1.94 -3.97
C CYS A 157 11.69 -0.87 -4.22
N PRO A 158 12.01 0.33 -4.78
CA PRO A 158 10.98 1.35 -5.02
C PRO A 158 9.89 0.89 -5.97
N SER A 159 10.23 0.14 -7.02
CA SER A 159 9.27 -0.39 -7.99
C SER A 159 8.39 -1.47 -7.37
N GLU A 160 8.97 -2.38 -6.59
CA GLU A 160 8.23 -3.43 -5.89
C GLU A 160 7.24 -2.86 -4.87
N ILE A 161 7.66 -1.86 -4.08
CA ILE A 161 6.77 -1.16 -3.14
C ILE A 161 5.63 -0.47 -3.88
N ALA A 162 5.91 0.24 -4.98
CA ALA A 162 4.88 0.93 -5.74
C ALA A 162 3.85 -0.06 -6.33
N LEU A 163 4.30 -1.12 -7.00
CA LEU A 163 3.43 -2.13 -7.60
C LEU A 163 2.59 -2.86 -6.54
N ALA A 164 3.22 -3.24 -5.43
CA ALA A 164 2.51 -3.94 -4.35
C ALA A 164 1.48 -3.04 -3.66
N THR A 165 1.80 -1.76 -3.45
CA THR A 165 0.88 -0.78 -2.86
C THR A 165 -0.34 -0.57 -3.74
N GLU A 166 -0.15 -0.40 -5.07
CA GLU A 166 -1.23 -0.28 -6.04
C GLU A 166 -2.10 -1.54 -6.11
N ALA A 167 -1.48 -2.72 -6.13
CA ALA A 167 -2.20 -3.99 -6.15
C ALA A 167 -3.04 -4.18 -4.87
N TYR A 168 -2.46 -3.88 -3.71
CA TYR A 168 -3.11 -3.97 -2.42
C TYR A 168 -4.29 -3.00 -2.29
N ALA A 169 -4.11 -1.74 -2.71
CA ALA A 169 -5.17 -0.74 -2.69
C ALA A 169 -6.36 -1.14 -3.58
N ARG A 170 -6.10 -1.70 -4.78
CA ARG A 170 -7.15 -2.22 -5.66
C ARG A 170 -7.86 -3.43 -5.06
N GLN A 171 -7.12 -4.38 -4.48
CA GLN A 171 -7.69 -5.59 -3.87
C GLN A 171 -8.68 -5.26 -2.75
N LEU A 172 -8.36 -4.27 -1.92
CA LEU A 172 -9.19 -3.84 -0.80
C LEU A 172 -10.20 -2.73 -1.15
N ASN A 173 -10.23 -2.26 -2.42
CA ASN A 173 -11.03 -1.11 -2.85
C ASN A 173 -10.84 0.10 -1.93
N LEU A 174 -9.58 0.42 -1.59
CA LEU A 174 -9.28 1.58 -0.76
C LEU A 174 -9.76 2.85 -1.46
N ASP A 175 -10.38 3.76 -0.69
CA ASP A 175 -10.67 5.08 -1.21
C ASP A 175 -9.38 5.91 -1.42
N ASN A 176 -9.48 7.02 -2.15
CA ASN A 176 -8.32 7.84 -2.49
C ASN A 176 -7.55 8.33 -1.25
N LEU A 177 -8.23 8.59 -0.13
CA LEU A 177 -7.58 9.05 1.09
C LEU A 177 -6.71 7.94 1.70
N HIS A 178 -7.27 6.74 1.86
CA HIS A 178 -6.55 5.61 2.45
C HIS A 178 -5.47 5.07 1.51
N HIS A 179 -5.68 5.14 0.19
CA HIS A 179 -4.64 4.83 -0.78
C HIS A 179 -3.46 5.81 -0.68
N LEU A 180 -3.70 7.13 -0.65
CA LEU A 180 -2.65 8.13 -0.46
C LEU A 180 -1.94 7.97 0.89
N ALA A 181 -2.67 7.66 1.95
CA ALA A 181 -2.08 7.38 3.26
C ALA A 181 -1.17 6.14 3.21
N LEU A 182 -1.56 5.08 2.50
CA LEU A 182 -0.74 3.89 2.31
C LEU A 182 0.56 4.22 1.56
N ILE A 183 0.48 4.98 0.46
CA ILE A 183 1.66 5.47 -0.29
C ILE A 183 2.57 6.30 0.62
N ARG A 184 2.00 7.26 1.39
CA ARG A 184 2.79 8.12 2.30
C ARG A 184 3.50 7.33 3.38
N SER A 185 2.87 6.27 3.89
CA SER A 185 3.45 5.39 4.92
C SER A 185 4.70 4.66 4.45
N LEU A 186 4.84 4.40 3.16
CA LEU A 186 5.88 3.54 2.57
C LEU A 186 6.87 4.30 1.69
N GLY A 187 6.66 5.62 1.47
CA GLY A 187 7.46 6.41 0.54
C GLY A 187 8.96 6.42 0.84
N ASP A 188 9.33 6.31 2.12
CA ASP A 188 10.73 6.31 2.58
C ASP A 188 11.24 4.90 2.92
N PHE A 189 10.47 3.84 2.63
CA PHE A 189 10.81 2.47 3.02
C PHE A 189 12.13 1.99 2.39
N CYS A 190 12.42 2.35 1.16
CA CYS A 190 13.61 1.91 0.42
C CYS A 190 14.88 2.77 0.63
N HIS A 191 14.82 3.83 1.49
CA HIS A 191 15.89 4.84 1.66
C HIS A 191 16.51 4.84 3.05
#